data_cf687692cabf4b37cf3f2d8d5c71ed4b
#
_entry.id   cf687692cabf4b37cf3f2d8d5c71ed4b
#
_cell.length_a   1.000
_cell.length_b   1.000
_cell.length_c   1.000
_cell.angle_alpha   90.00
_cell.angle_beta   90.00
_cell.angle_gamma   90.00
#
_symmetry.space_group_name_H-M   'P 1'
#
loop_
_entity.id
_entity.type
_entity.pdbx_description
1 polymer ?
#
loop_
_entity_poly.entity_id
_entity_poly.type
_entity_poly.pdbx_seq_one_letter_code
_entity_poly.pdbx_strand_id
1 'polypeptide(L)'
;MKQKRLKAVAVSAVVLLLVAGVSVAVLRPQSKQAEKPPVPVKVAAVELNSAQGGTRYSAAIIPRTQVELAFKVGGYVDALQQVRGVDGRLRDIQEGDPVGNGAVLARVRQSDYQVKVKEAISQASEARSGVDASRAQYQEALNGIASSKAQLVEAEAANEKAKLDFDRAQNLFASQSMTKANYDAAKAQLEMASAKVEAARSQVRVLQARADSAKSQIEVIQARSNGAQAVVQETQIPLQDTALRSPLNGIVLKKSVEKGTLVSPGTTGFTVADTSSVKAVFGVADTAVHEMKLGSTLSVETETMPGEEFRGQITSVFPGADPQSRAFNVEVTIPNPDYQLRPGMIVSLKVGTEQPGPAQQVVPLNAVMKAKGGADGYTVFVVTDQGGRQIAQLRSVKLGASFGNTVAVTEGLKQGDQVITTGGTMVQNGDQVKIVP
;
A
#
# COMPACT_ATOMS: atom_id res chain seq x y z
N MET A 1 66.91 115.31 16.46
CA MET A 1 65.56 115.38 15.82
C MET A 1 65.33 114.39 14.66
N LYS A 2 66.27 113.53 14.30
CA LYS A 2 66.10 112.58 13.13
C LYS A 2 65.56 111.22 13.45
N GLN A 3 65.60 110.75 14.72
CA GLN A 3 65.14 109.41 15.07
C GLN A 3 63.60 109.25 15.33
N LYS A 4 62.86 110.35 15.63
CA LYS A 4 61.43 110.32 15.83
C LYS A 4 60.60 110.20 14.54
N ARG A 5 61.17 110.70 13.39
CA ARG A 5 60.43 110.59 12.08
C ARG A 5 60.55 109.25 11.38
N LEU A 6 61.54 108.43 11.69
CA LEU A 6 61.69 107.10 11.08
C LEU A 6 60.74 106.06 11.78
N LYS A 7 60.46 106.23 13.04
CA LYS A 7 59.52 105.35 13.76
C LYS A 7 58.04 105.56 13.37
N ALA A 8 57.67 106.81 13.00
CA ALA A 8 56.31 107.14 12.55
C ALA A 8 55.97 106.54 11.16
N VAL A 9 56.95 106.53 10.24
CA VAL A 9 56.79 105.98 8.89
C VAL A 9 56.75 104.44 8.91
N ALA A 10 57.49 103.78 9.82
CA ALA A 10 57.48 102.35 9.95
C ALA A 10 56.18 101.84 10.53
N VAL A 11 55.55 102.54 11.53
CA VAL A 11 54.27 102.17 12.09
C VAL A 11 53.10 102.35 11.11
N SER A 12 53.14 103.41 10.26
CA SER A 12 52.16 103.66 9.19
C SER A 12 52.19 102.60 8.12
N ALA A 13 53.36 102.07 7.73
CA ALA A 13 53.51 101.04 6.74
C ALA A 13 52.99 99.68 7.25
N VAL A 14 53.20 99.33 8.51
CA VAL A 14 52.71 98.07 9.12
C VAL A 14 51.19 98.10 9.29
N VAL A 15 50.55 99.23 9.66
CA VAL A 15 49.12 99.40 9.73
C VAL A 15 48.44 99.28 8.36
N LEU A 16 49.03 99.82 7.30
CA LEU A 16 48.55 99.74 5.92
C LEU A 16 48.65 98.31 5.36
N LEU A 17 49.66 97.49 5.70
CA LEU A 17 49.80 96.13 5.33
C LEU A 17 48.81 95.23 6.08
N LEU A 18 48.49 95.50 7.35
CA LEU A 18 47.49 94.77 8.11
C LEU A 18 46.06 95.07 7.63
N VAL A 19 45.73 96.28 7.26
CA VAL A 19 44.41 96.61 6.67
C VAL A 19 44.25 96.04 5.27
N ALA A 20 45.27 95.96 4.44
CA ALA A 20 45.25 95.33 3.13
C ALA A 20 45.15 93.82 3.28
N GLY A 21 45.78 93.19 4.27
CA GLY A 21 45.71 91.79 4.54
C GLY A 21 44.29 91.32 5.03
N VAL A 22 43.61 92.12 5.82
CA VAL A 22 42.23 91.85 6.30
C VAL A 22 41.22 92.10 5.16
N SER A 23 41.41 93.03 4.29
CA SER A 23 40.49 93.29 3.15
C SER A 23 40.57 92.19 2.06
N VAL A 24 41.71 91.54 1.88
CA VAL A 24 41.84 90.39 0.94
C VAL A 24 41.29 89.09 1.53
N ALA A 25 41.24 88.95 2.87
CA ALA A 25 40.66 87.80 3.53
C ALA A 25 39.09 87.76 3.54
N VAL A 26 38.43 88.93 3.43
CA VAL A 26 36.96 89.08 3.42
C VAL A 26 36.36 88.96 1.99
N LEU A 27 37.17 89.02 0.92
CA LEU A 27 36.70 88.92 -0.45
C LEU A 27 37.05 87.57 -1.16
N ARG A 28 37.26 86.47 -0.39
CA ARG A 28 37.26 85.15 -1.04
C ARG A 28 35.82 84.79 -1.35
N PRO A 29 35.43 84.60 -2.65
CA PRO A 29 34.12 84.06 -2.96
C PRO A 29 34.04 82.65 -2.36
N GLN A 30 33.01 82.34 -1.51
CA GLN A 30 32.66 81.01 -1.17
C GLN A 30 32.45 80.26 -2.47
N SER A 31 33.37 79.35 -2.81
CA SER A 31 33.15 78.40 -3.87
C SER A 31 31.87 77.64 -3.58
N LYS A 32 30.78 77.91 -4.30
CA LYS A 32 29.65 77.01 -4.39
C LYS A 32 30.26 75.66 -4.73
N GLN A 33 30.19 74.70 -3.74
CA GLN A 33 30.48 73.30 -3.97
C GLN A 33 29.66 72.87 -5.19
N ALA A 34 30.31 72.52 -6.28
CA ALA A 34 29.61 72.02 -7.46
C ALA A 34 28.76 70.85 -7.04
N GLU A 35 27.45 70.99 -7.15
CA GLU A 35 26.48 69.91 -6.89
C GLU A 35 26.90 68.74 -7.82
N LYS A 36 27.34 67.63 -7.23
CA LYS A 36 27.60 66.40 -7.99
C LYS A 36 26.33 66.03 -8.74
N PRO A 37 26.40 65.68 -10.02
CA PRO A 37 25.24 65.24 -10.76
C PRO A 37 24.61 64.05 -10.05
N PRO A 38 23.24 63.91 -9.98
CA PRO A 38 22.58 62.85 -9.30
C PRO A 38 22.94 61.51 -9.90
N VAL A 39 23.32 60.54 -9.04
CA VAL A 39 23.71 59.18 -9.45
C VAL A 39 22.47 58.40 -9.83
N PRO A 40 22.41 57.82 -11.07
CA PRO A 40 21.28 57.02 -11.46
C PRO A 40 21.30 55.69 -10.70
N VAL A 41 20.16 55.34 -10.05
CA VAL A 41 20.00 54.11 -9.24
C VAL A 41 18.66 53.44 -9.52
N LYS A 42 18.64 52.10 -9.42
CA LYS A 42 17.37 51.34 -9.34
C LYS A 42 17.05 51.05 -7.89
N VAL A 43 15.78 51.13 -7.58
CA VAL A 43 15.27 50.88 -6.22
C VAL A 43 14.24 49.76 -6.21
N ALA A 44 14.09 49.10 -5.07
CA ALA A 44 13.00 48.22 -4.76
C ALA A 44 12.35 48.63 -3.46
N ALA A 45 11.05 48.52 -3.37
CA ALA A 45 10.33 48.77 -2.11
C ALA A 45 10.56 47.62 -1.13
N VAL A 46 10.64 47.91 0.15
CA VAL A 46 10.62 46.93 1.22
C VAL A 46 9.22 46.36 1.32
N GLU A 47 9.05 45.10 0.96
CA GLU A 47 7.80 44.39 0.99
C GLU A 47 7.71 43.51 2.25
N LEU A 48 6.48 43.20 2.69
CA LEU A 48 6.24 42.21 3.71
C LEU A 48 6.09 40.86 3.00
N ASN A 49 6.97 39.95 3.28
CA ASN A 49 6.85 38.57 2.85
C ASN A 49 6.57 37.70 4.09
N SER A 50 5.43 37.05 4.12
CA SER A 50 5.19 35.95 5.04
C SER A 50 5.92 34.73 4.47
N ALA A 51 6.97 34.28 5.14
CA ALA A 51 7.57 33.01 4.83
C ALA A 51 6.46 31.96 4.83
N GLN A 52 6.08 31.46 3.65
CA GLN A 52 5.34 30.23 3.58
C GLN A 52 6.31 29.14 4.07
N GLY A 53 6.28 28.91 5.40
CA GLY A 53 7.09 27.90 6.04
C GLY A 53 6.64 26.52 5.56
N GLY A 54 7.54 25.77 5.00
CA GLY A 54 7.31 24.38 4.62
C GLY A 54 8.43 23.86 3.75
N THR A 55 8.91 22.69 4.07
CA THR A 55 9.85 21.98 3.20
C THR A 55 9.08 21.25 2.12
N ARG A 56 9.49 21.39 0.87
CA ARG A 56 8.94 20.60 -0.25
C ARG A 56 9.71 19.29 -0.36
N TYR A 57 8.94 18.21 -0.39
CA TYR A 57 9.45 16.87 -0.65
C TYR A 57 8.90 16.37 -1.98
N SER A 58 9.75 15.72 -2.76
CA SER A 58 9.34 15.01 -3.97
C SER A 58 9.02 13.57 -3.60
N ALA A 59 7.87 13.07 -4.05
CA ALA A 59 7.39 11.72 -3.77
C ALA A 59 7.00 11.01 -5.05
N ALA A 60 7.23 9.70 -5.09
CA ALA A 60 6.70 8.83 -6.15
C ALA A 60 5.32 8.31 -5.75
N ILE A 61 4.39 8.34 -6.70
CA ILE A 61 3.07 7.73 -6.55
C ILE A 61 3.16 6.23 -6.78
N ILE A 62 2.72 5.45 -5.82
CA ILE A 62 2.52 4.01 -5.93
C ILE A 62 1.04 3.66 -5.70
N PRO A 63 0.54 2.54 -6.23
CA PRO A 63 -0.84 2.13 -5.97
C PRO A 63 -1.04 1.75 -4.51
N ARG A 64 -2.30 1.78 -4.05
CA ARG A 64 -2.67 1.32 -2.71
C ARG A 64 -2.26 -0.13 -2.48
N THR A 65 -2.57 -0.97 -3.44
CA THR A 65 -2.25 -2.40 -3.45
C THR A 65 -1.92 -2.81 -4.87
N GLN A 66 -0.87 -3.60 -5.02
CA GLN A 66 -0.46 -4.19 -6.29
C GLN A 66 -0.29 -5.69 -6.10
N VAL A 67 -0.82 -6.48 -7.03
CA VAL A 67 -0.73 -7.94 -7.01
C VAL A 67 -0.24 -8.43 -8.36
N GLU A 68 0.79 -9.25 -8.34
CA GLU A 68 1.27 -9.98 -9.49
C GLU A 68 0.56 -11.33 -9.55
N LEU A 69 -0.20 -11.54 -10.62
CA LEU A 69 -0.99 -12.74 -10.84
C LEU A 69 -0.21 -13.72 -11.68
N ALA A 70 0.19 -14.83 -11.07
CA ALA A 70 0.90 -15.91 -11.72
C ALA A 70 -0.01 -17.12 -11.95
N PHE A 71 0.21 -17.83 -13.06
CA PHE A 71 -0.49 -19.07 -13.34
C PHE A 71 -0.04 -20.16 -12.36
N LYS A 72 -1.01 -20.89 -11.81
CA LYS A 72 -0.75 -22.03 -10.93
C LYS A 72 -0.57 -23.34 -11.70
N VAL A 73 -1.05 -23.37 -12.94
CA VAL A 73 -1.03 -24.54 -13.82
C VAL A 73 -0.43 -24.20 -15.18
N GLY A 74 0.17 -25.19 -15.83
CA GLY A 74 0.80 -25.03 -17.14
C GLY A 74 -0.15 -25.30 -18.30
N GLY A 75 0.19 -24.77 -19.48
CA GLY A 75 -0.52 -25.01 -20.73
C GLY A 75 -0.56 -23.76 -21.62
N TYR A 76 -1.25 -23.86 -22.75
CA TYR A 76 -1.43 -22.71 -23.64
C TYR A 76 -2.57 -21.81 -23.17
N VAL A 77 -2.36 -20.50 -23.19
CA VAL A 77 -3.43 -19.51 -22.95
C VAL A 77 -4.42 -19.59 -24.11
N ASP A 78 -5.63 -20.02 -23.82
CA ASP A 78 -6.68 -20.23 -24.82
C ASP A 78 -7.57 -18.99 -24.99
N ALA A 79 -7.84 -18.27 -23.91
CA ALA A 79 -8.68 -17.09 -23.92
C ALA A 79 -8.16 -16.03 -22.94
N LEU A 80 -8.35 -14.76 -23.34
CA LEU A 80 -8.21 -13.58 -22.48
C LEU A 80 -9.58 -12.96 -22.23
N GLN A 81 -9.70 -12.20 -21.15
CA GLN A 81 -10.91 -11.45 -20.88
C GLN A 81 -11.22 -10.51 -22.04
N GLN A 82 -12.48 -10.52 -22.48
CA GLN A 82 -12.94 -9.59 -23.50
C GLN A 82 -13.50 -8.33 -22.83
N VAL A 83 -12.98 -7.17 -23.27
CA VAL A 83 -13.37 -5.84 -22.78
C VAL A 83 -13.88 -5.04 -23.96
N ARG A 84 -14.85 -4.18 -23.73
CA ARG A 84 -15.37 -3.27 -24.76
C ARG A 84 -14.41 -2.09 -24.93
N GLY A 85 -13.81 -1.96 -26.10
CA GLY A 85 -12.93 -0.85 -26.44
C GLY A 85 -13.68 0.48 -26.63
N VAL A 86 -12.94 1.56 -26.83
CA VAL A 86 -13.47 2.91 -27.05
C VAL A 86 -14.33 2.97 -28.31
N ASP A 87 -14.03 2.12 -29.31
CA ASP A 87 -14.78 1.95 -30.55
C ASP A 87 -16.06 1.10 -30.40
N GLY A 88 -16.36 0.65 -29.17
CA GLY A 88 -17.50 -0.22 -28.85
C GLY A 88 -17.31 -1.69 -29.22
N ARG A 89 -16.19 -2.08 -29.85
CA ARG A 89 -15.88 -3.45 -30.23
C ARG A 89 -15.27 -4.21 -29.04
N LEU A 90 -15.51 -5.52 -29.01
CA LEU A 90 -14.84 -6.40 -28.03
C LEU A 90 -13.40 -6.61 -28.47
N ARG A 91 -12.51 -6.44 -27.52
CA ARG A 91 -11.07 -6.72 -27.67
C ARG A 91 -10.54 -7.45 -26.44
N ASP A 92 -9.40 -8.08 -26.59
CA ASP A 92 -8.70 -8.66 -25.45
C ASP A 92 -8.26 -7.57 -24.47
N ILE A 93 -8.29 -7.90 -23.17
CA ILE A 93 -7.88 -7.01 -22.09
C ILE A 93 -6.46 -6.50 -22.32
N GLN A 94 -6.24 -5.21 -22.03
CA GLN A 94 -4.96 -4.51 -22.17
C GLN A 94 -4.60 -3.77 -20.88
N GLU A 95 -3.39 -3.24 -20.87
CA GLU A 95 -2.92 -2.35 -19.82
C GLU A 95 -3.81 -1.08 -19.76
N GLY A 96 -4.18 -0.70 -18.54
CA GLY A 96 -5.11 0.39 -18.28
C GLY A 96 -6.59 -0.01 -18.17
N ASP A 97 -6.96 -1.22 -18.58
CA ASP A 97 -8.35 -1.66 -18.49
C ASP A 97 -8.78 -1.94 -17.03
N PRO A 98 -10.01 -1.57 -16.66
CA PRO A 98 -10.56 -1.86 -15.36
C PRO A 98 -10.89 -3.33 -15.21
N VAL A 99 -10.64 -3.88 -14.01
CA VAL A 99 -10.93 -5.26 -13.66
C VAL A 99 -11.67 -5.33 -12.32
N GLY A 100 -12.65 -6.24 -12.25
CA GLY A 100 -13.37 -6.51 -11.02
C GLY A 100 -12.77 -7.68 -10.24
N ASN A 101 -13.03 -7.72 -8.93
CA ASN A 101 -12.70 -8.86 -8.10
C ASN A 101 -13.39 -10.13 -8.62
N GLY A 102 -12.65 -11.24 -8.73
CA GLY A 102 -13.12 -12.52 -9.27
C GLY A 102 -13.17 -12.61 -10.79
N ALA A 103 -12.93 -11.49 -11.52
CA ALA A 103 -12.91 -11.50 -12.98
C ALA A 103 -11.82 -12.43 -13.53
N VAL A 104 -12.16 -13.23 -14.54
CA VAL A 104 -11.21 -14.13 -15.23
C VAL A 104 -10.46 -13.33 -16.27
N LEU A 105 -9.19 -13.05 -16.02
CA LEU A 105 -8.32 -12.29 -16.92
C LEU A 105 -7.77 -13.13 -18.07
N ALA A 106 -7.40 -14.36 -17.76
CA ALA A 106 -6.91 -15.32 -18.74
C ALA A 106 -7.37 -16.74 -18.38
N ARG A 107 -7.40 -17.61 -19.38
CA ARG A 107 -7.72 -19.01 -19.21
C ARG A 107 -6.71 -19.87 -19.97
N VAL A 108 -6.12 -20.82 -19.27
CA VAL A 108 -5.33 -21.89 -19.86
C VAL A 108 -6.27 -22.93 -20.46
N ARG A 109 -5.87 -23.59 -21.56
CA ARG A 109 -6.65 -24.63 -22.21
C ARG A 109 -7.09 -25.71 -21.23
N GLN A 110 -8.39 -25.88 -21.09
CA GLN A 110 -9.00 -26.73 -20.06
C GLN A 110 -9.15 -28.19 -20.48
N SER A 111 -9.07 -28.49 -21.79
CA SER A 111 -9.35 -29.85 -22.32
C SER A 111 -8.61 -30.94 -21.58
N ASP A 112 -7.32 -30.76 -21.35
CA ASP A 112 -6.46 -31.78 -20.75
C ASP A 112 -6.80 -32.02 -19.27
N TYR A 113 -7.17 -30.95 -18.55
CA TYR A 113 -7.62 -31.01 -17.17
C TYR A 113 -9.03 -31.59 -17.05
N GLN A 114 -9.93 -31.28 -17.99
CA GLN A 114 -11.29 -31.85 -18.04
C GLN A 114 -11.26 -33.35 -18.27
N VAL A 115 -10.36 -33.85 -19.14
CA VAL A 115 -10.16 -35.29 -19.36
C VAL A 115 -9.75 -35.97 -18.05
N LYS A 116 -8.79 -35.43 -17.30
CA LYS A 116 -8.35 -35.97 -16.01
C LYS A 116 -9.47 -36.01 -14.98
N VAL A 117 -10.26 -34.95 -14.88
CA VAL A 117 -11.44 -34.90 -13.98
C VAL A 117 -12.46 -35.99 -14.38
N LYS A 118 -12.74 -36.14 -15.70
CA LYS A 118 -13.67 -37.13 -16.19
C LYS A 118 -13.20 -38.57 -15.89
N GLU A 119 -11.90 -38.82 -16.04
CA GLU A 119 -11.29 -40.10 -15.67
C GLU A 119 -11.45 -40.39 -14.17
N ALA A 120 -11.12 -39.42 -13.32
CA ALA A 120 -11.30 -39.55 -11.86
C ALA A 120 -12.76 -39.80 -11.47
N ILE A 121 -13.73 -39.12 -12.11
CA ILE A 121 -15.16 -39.32 -11.91
C ILE A 121 -15.56 -40.77 -12.30
N SER A 122 -15.03 -41.27 -13.40
CA SER A 122 -15.32 -42.66 -13.84
C SER A 122 -14.79 -43.66 -12.83
N GLN A 123 -13.58 -43.49 -12.31
CA GLN A 123 -12.99 -44.34 -11.26
C GLN A 123 -13.79 -44.28 -9.94
N ALA A 124 -14.25 -43.08 -9.54
CA ALA A 124 -15.10 -42.92 -8.36
C ALA A 124 -16.45 -43.58 -8.55
N SER A 125 -17.03 -43.54 -9.74
CA SER A 125 -18.29 -44.26 -10.07
C SER A 125 -18.11 -45.77 -10.02
N GLU A 126 -17.02 -46.31 -10.54
CA GLU A 126 -16.67 -47.73 -10.44
C GLU A 126 -16.53 -48.17 -8.97
N ALA A 127 -15.76 -47.41 -8.16
CA ALA A 127 -15.60 -47.70 -6.75
C ALA A 127 -16.94 -47.65 -5.99
N ARG A 128 -17.86 -46.75 -6.35
CA ARG A 128 -19.21 -46.69 -5.78
C ARG A 128 -20.04 -47.89 -6.14
N SER A 129 -19.97 -48.32 -7.42
CA SER A 129 -20.67 -49.56 -7.84
C SER A 129 -20.17 -50.80 -7.07
N GLY A 130 -18.87 -50.82 -6.73
CA GLY A 130 -18.32 -51.85 -5.84
C GLY A 130 -18.93 -51.87 -4.44
N VAL A 131 -19.22 -50.68 -3.87
CA VAL A 131 -19.95 -50.59 -2.58
C VAL A 131 -21.36 -51.17 -2.70
N ASP A 132 -22.07 -50.86 -3.77
CA ASP A 132 -23.44 -51.34 -3.97
C ASP A 132 -23.47 -52.87 -4.16
N ALA A 133 -22.49 -53.43 -4.89
CA ALA A 133 -22.32 -54.87 -5.01
C ALA A 133 -22.02 -55.54 -3.67
N SER A 134 -21.14 -54.97 -2.84
CA SER A 134 -20.84 -55.49 -1.51
C SER A 134 -22.03 -55.39 -0.56
N ARG A 135 -22.85 -54.36 -0.67
CA ARG A 135 -24.12 -54.24 0.08
C ARG A 135 -25.13 -55.33 -0.33
N ALA A 136 -25.24 -55.66 -1.63
CA ALA A 136 -26.09 -56.73 -2.10
C ALA A 136 -25.65 -58.09 -1.52
N GLN A 137 -24.33 -58.36 -1.49
CA GLN A 137 -23.79 -59.59 -0.86
C GLN A 137 -24.09 -59.67 0.64
N TYR A 138 -23.98 -58.56 1.36
CA TYR A 138 -24.35 -58.51 2.78
C TYR A 138 -25.84 -58.76 2.96
N GLN A 139 -26.71 -58.21 2.12
CA GLN A 139 -28.14 -58.45 2.16
C GLN A 139 -28.50 -59.95 1.89
N GLU A 140 -27.78 -60.56 0.95
CA GLU A 140 -27.91 -62.00 0.69
C GLU A 140 -27.53 -62.82 1.95
N ALA A 141 -26.43 -62.48 2.62
CA ALA A 141 -26.04 -63.14 3.88
C ALA A 141 -27.10 -63.00 4.98
N LEU A 142 -27.72 -61.77 5.11
CA LEU A 142 -28.82 -61.55 6.04
C LEU A 142 -30.05 -62.39 5.74
N ASN A 143 -30.41 -62.60 4.48
CA ASN A 143 -31.49 -63.44 4.05
C ASN A 143 -31.18 -64.91 4.39
N GLY A 144 -29.94 -65.38 4.25
CA GLY A 144 -29.46 -66.68 4.66
C GLY A 144 -29.60 -66.90 6.17
N ILE A 145 -29.27 -65.90 7.00
CA ILE A 145 -29.48 -65.95 8.45
C ILE A 145 -30.99 -66.11 8.79
N ALA A 146 -31.85 -65.33 8.11
CA ALA A 146 -33.30 -65.40 8.35
C ALA A 146 -33.85 -66.81 8.05
N SER A 147 -33.44 -67.42 6.94
CA SER A 147 -33.78 -68.77 6.57
C SER A 147 -33.31 -69.83 7.62
N SER A 148 -32.03 -69.71 8.04
CA SER A 148 -31.46 -70.62 9.05
C SER A 148 -32.09 -70.47 10.44
N LYS A 149 -32.49 -69.25 10.81
CA LYS A 149 -33.26 -69.01 12.04
C LYS A 149 -34.65 -69.67 11.99
N ALA A 150 -35.33 -69.68 10.84
CA ALA A 150 -36.58 -70.37 10.65
C ALA A 150 -36.39 -71.90 10.85
N GLN A 151 -35.29 -72.46 10.32
CA GLN A 151 -34.93 -73.87 10.52
C GLN A 151 -34.61 -74.19 12.00
N LEU A 152 -33.94 -73.26 12.69
CA LEU A 152 -33.69 -73.39 14.13
C LEU A 152 -35.02 -73.44 14.93
N VAL A 153 -35.97 -72.56 14.64
CA VAL A 153 -37.29 -72.54 15.30
C VAL A 153 -38.02 -73.87 15.05
N GLU A 154 -37.96 -74.43 13.85
CA GLU A 154 -38.48 -75.72 13.51
C GLU A 154 -37.84 -76.83 14.37
N ALA A 155 -36.49 -76.85 14.47
CA ALA A 155 -35.75 -77.81 15.27
C ALA A 155 -36.06 -77.67 16.78
N GLU A 156 -36.18 -76.42 17.28
CA GLU A 156 -36.57 -76.18 18.69
C GLU A 156 -37.99 -76.66 19.02
N ALA A 157 -38.94 -76.44 18.09
CA ALA A 157 -40.29 -76.96 18.26
C ALA A 157 -40.33 -78.51 18.27
N ALA A 158 -39.54 -79.17 17.41
CA ALA A 158 -39.39 -80.62 17.39
C ALA A 158 -38.75 -81.18 18.68
N ASN A 159 -37.75 -80.47 19.21
CA ASN A 159 -37.08 -80.84 20.46
C ASN A 159 -38.00 -80.66 21.65
N GLU A 160 -38.82 -79.62 21.73
CA GLU A 160 -39.80 -79.38 22.79
C GLU A 160 -40.86 -80.53 22.79
N LYS A 161 -41.36 -80.93 21.60
CA LYS A 161 -42.25 -82.07 21.49
C LYS A 161 -41.56 -83.33 22.00
N ALA A 162 -40.32 -83.61 21.56
CA ALA A 162 -39.60 -84.82 22.00
C ALA A 162 -39.36 -84.83 23.52
N LYS A 163 -39.13 -83.68 24.13
CA LYS A 163 -39.01 -83.54 25.60
C LYS A 163 -40.29 -83.85 26.32
N LEU A 164 -41.40 -83.27 25.86
CA LEU A 164 -42.73 -83.60 26.46
C LEU A 164 -43.06 -85.07 26.32
N ASP A 165 -42.72 -85.71 25.21
CA ASP A 165 -42.94 -87.14 25.01
C ASP A 165 -42.01 -87.96 25.90
N PHE A 166 -40.77 -87.58 26.12
CA PHE A 166 -39.83 -88.22 27.03
C PHE A 166 -40.29 -88.07 28.52
N ASP A 167 -40.72 -86.88 28.94
CA ASP A 167 -41.21 -86.60 30.30
C ASP A 167 -42.41 -87.50 30.59
N ARG A 168 -43.35 -87.72 29.63
CA ARG A 168 -44.43 -88.63 29.73
C ARG A 168 -43.94 -90.09 29.84
N ALA A 169 -43.01 -90.52 29.01
CA ALA A 169 -42.42 -91.84 29.04
C ALA A 169 -41.69 -92.13 30.36
N GLN A 170 -41.00 -91.16 30.95
CA GLN A 170 -40.33 -91.25 32.24
C GLN A 170 -41.33 -91.47 33.36
N ASN A 171 -42.43 -90.76 33.39
CA ASN A 171 -43.48 -90.91 34.40
C ASN A 171 -44.17 -92.28 34.28
N LEU A 172 -44.47 -92.77 33.06
CA LEU A 172 -45.06 -94.12 32.83
C LEU A 172 -44.08 -95.24 33.16
N PHE A 173 -42.78 -95.07 32.89
CA PHE A 173 -41.79 -96.08 33.28
C PHE A 173 -41.59 -96.14 34.79
N ALA A 174 -41.56 -95.00 35.47
CA ALA A 174 -41.52 -94.96 36.96
C ALA A 174 -42.72 -95.60 37.59
N SER A 175 -43.92 -95.54 36.98
CA SER A 175 -45.14 -96.27 37.41
C SER A 175 -45.25 -97.69 36.90
N GLN A 176 -44.20 -98.25 36.30
CA GLN A 176 -44.17 -99.63 35.73
C GLN A 176 -45.19 -99.86 34.61
N SER A 177 -45.72 -98.80 33.99
CA SER A 177 -46.77 -98.88 32.96
C SER A 177 -46.18 -98.84 31.53
N MET A 178 -44.83 -98.91 31.38
CA MET A 178 -44.13 -98.87 30.11
C MET A 178 -42.94 -99.83 30.09
N THR A 179 -42.58 -100.34 28.90
CA THR A 179 -41.39 -101.21 28.72
C THR A 179 -40.14 -100.39 28.68
N LYS A 180 -38.97 -100.96 29.09
CA LYS A 180 -37.69 -100.32 29.03
C LYS A 180 -37.31 -99.90 27.58
N ALA A 181 -37.62 -100.74 26.60
CA ALA A 181 -37.37 -100.47 25.19
C ALA A 181 -38.08 -99.21 24.69
N ASN A 182 -39.30 -98.95 25.09
CA ASN A 182 -40.07 -97.76 24.72
C ASN A 182 -39.51 -96.47 25.45
N TYR A 183 -39.05 -96.60 26.68
CA TYR A 183 -38.38 -95.55 27.43
C TYR A 183 -37.07 -95.16 26.76
N ASP A 184 -36.22 -96.19 26.43
CA ASP A 184 -34.92 -95.96 25.77
C ASP A 184 -35.12 -95.34 24.37
N ALA A 185 -36.19 -95.69 23.64
CA ALA A 185 -36.54 -95.08 22.35
C ALA A 185 -36.96 -93.62 22.49
N ALA A 186 -37.72 -93.24 23.49
CA ALA A 186 -38.09 -91.85 23.75
C ALA A 186 -36.90 -91.01 24.17
N LYS A 187 -35.94 -91.55 24.97
CA LYS A 187 -34.71 -90.93 25.33
C LYS A 187 -33.84 -90.67 24.12
N ALA A 188 -33.63 -91.65 23.27
CA ALA A 188 -32.89 -91.55 22.06
C ALA A 188 -33.47 -90.45 21.08
N GLN A 189 -34.84 -90.40 21.04
CA GLN A 189 -35.52 -89.39 20.22
C GLN A 189 -35.27 -87.99 20.74
N LEU A 190 -35.25 -87.75 22.08
CA LEU A 190 -34.90 -86.47 22.68
C LEU A 190 -33.44 -86.09 22.38
N GLU A 191 -32.52 -87.08 22.55
CA GLU A 191 -31.10 -86.85 22.25
C GLU A 191 -30.88 -86.47 20.80
N MET A 192 -31.54 -87.13 19.85
CA MET A 192 -31.50 -86.80 18.42
C MET A 192 -32.06 -85.37 18.12
N ALA A 193 -33.21 -85.05 18.78
CA ALA A 193 -33.80 -83.73 18.58
C ALA A 193 -32.91 -82.59 19.15
N SER A 194 -32.33 -82.84 20.33
CA SER A 194 -31.40 -81.88 20.94
C SER A 194 -30.13 -81.65 20.06
N ALA A 195 -29.55 -82.70 19.47
CA ALA A 195 -28.44 -82.63 18.54
C ALA A 195 -28.79 -81.84 17.27
N LYS A 196 -30.03 -81.95 16.74
CA LYS A 196 -30.53 -81.16 15.62
C LYS A 196 -30.62 -79.68 15.96
N VAL A 197 -31.09 -79.33 17.17
CA VAL A 197 -31.11 -77.91 17.62
C VAL A 197 -29.70 -77.33 17.65
N GLU A 198 -28.73 -78.09 18.21
CA GLU A 198 -27.36 -77.63 18.30
C GLU A 198 -26.69 -77.46 16.92
N ALA A 199 -26.99 -78.38 15.98
CA ALA A 199 -26.58 -78.28 14.61
C ALA A 199 -27.13 -76.99 13.89
N ALA A 200 -28.47 -76.75 14.10
CA ALA A 200 -29.11 -75.56 13.53
C ALA A 200 -28.57 -74.25 14.14
N ARG A 201 -28.32 -74.27 15.48
CA ARG A 201 -27.69 -73.14 16.16
C ARG A 201 -26.28 -72.86 15.58
N SER A 202 -25.51 -73.93 15.37
CA SER A 202 -24.19 -73.78 14.75
C SER A 202 -24.25 -73.19 13.34
N GLN A 203 -25.26 -73.61 12.54
CA GLN A 203 -25.51 -73.09 11.23
C GLN A 203 -25.83 -71.59 11.26
N VAL A 204 -26.65 -71.12 12.19
CA VAL A 204 -26.95 -69.71 12.39
C VAL A 204 -25.65 -68.91 12.73
N ARG A 205 -24.81 -69.47 13.66
CA ARG A 205 -23.52 -68.82 14.01
C ARG A 205 -22.59 -68.67 12.80
N VAL A 206 -22.49 -69.73 11.99
CA VAL A 206 -21.66 -69.70 10.75
C VAL A 206 -22.14 -68.60 9.77
N LEU A 207 -23.45 -68.51 9.54
CA LEU A 207 -24.03 -67.54 8.65
C LEU A 207 -23.89 -66.11 9.21
N GLN A 208 -23.99 -65.96 10.54
CA GLN A 208 -23.77 -64.71 11.23
C GLN A 208 -22.31 -64.19 11.04
N ALA A 209 -21.35 -65.11 11.25
CA ALA A 209 -19.92 -64.74 10.98
C ALA A 209 -19.65 -64.37 9.50
N ARG A 210 -20.35 -65.01 8.54
CA ARG A 210 -20.29 -64.64 7.12
C ARG A 210 -20.88 -63.26 6.89
N ALA A 211 -22.01 -62.92 7.51
CA ALA A 211 -22.61 -61.59 7.38
C ALA A 211 -21.71 -60.51 8.02
N ASP A 212 -21.12 -60.77 9.19
CA ASP A 212 -20.15 -59.87 9.82
C ASP A 212 -18.92 -59.63 8.93
N SER A 213 -18.39 -60.70 8.28
CA SER A 213 -17.32 -60.58 7.31
C SER A 213 -17.74 -59.73 6.08
N ALA A 214 -18.95 -59.97 5.53
CA ALA A 214 -19.45 -59.15 4.42
C ALA A 214 -19.66 -57.68 4.82
N LYS A 215 -20.09 -57.42 6.05
CA LYS A 215 -20.21 -56.06 6.61
C LYS A 215 -18.84 -55.36 6.66
N SER A 216 -17.85 -56.05 7.22
CA SER A 216 -16.47 -55.50 7.23
C SER A 216 -15.92 -55.22 5.83
N GLN A 217 -16.30 -56.09 4.87
CA GLN A 217 -15.92 -55.87 3.45
C GLN A 217 -16.54 -54.57 2.90
N ILE A 218 -17.78 -54.24 3.26
CA ILE A 218 -18.42 -52.97 2.88
C ILE A 218 -17.59 -51.79 3.39
N GLU A 219 -17.11 -51.83 4.65
CA GLU A 219 -16.31 -50.76 5.24
C GLU A 219 -14.99 -50.52 4.43
N VAL A 220 -14.32 -51.61 4.04
CA VAL A 220 -13.11 -51.53 3.22
C VAL A 220 -13.40 -50.93 1.84
N ILE A 221 -14.43 -51.39 1.15
CA ILE A 221 -14.81 -50.87 -0.17
C ILE A 221 -15.34 -49.45 -0.09
N GLN A 222 -16.07 -49.08 1.00
CA GLN A 222 -16.52 -47.72 1.24
C GLN A 222 -15.31 -46.76 1.43
N ALA A 223 -14.28 -47.22 2.17
CA ALA A 223 -13.04 -46.42 2.30
C ALA A 223 -12.35 -46.19 0.93
N ARG A 224 -12.34 -47.21 0.08
CA ARG A 224 -11.84 -47.05 -1.31
C ARG A 224 -12.67 -46.06 -2.11
N SER A 225 -14.00 -46.13 -2.01
CA SER A 225 -14.91 -45.19 -2.69
C SER A 225 -14.68 -43.75 -2.23
N ASN A 226 -14.50 -43.56 -0.91
CA ASN A 226 -14.16 -42.24 -0.35
C ASN A 226 -12.80 -41.74 -0.88
N GLY A 227 -11.79 -42.60 -0.97
CA GLY A 227 -10.50 -42.29 -1.57
C GLY A 227 -10.60 -41.86 -3.04
N ALA A 228 -11.37 -42.59 -3.85
CA ALA A 228 -11.62 -42.26 -5.24
C ALA A 228 -12.36 -40.89 -5.38
N GLN A 229 -13.31 -40.62 -4.47
CA GLN A 229 -13.99 -39.32 -4.42
C GLN A 229 -13.03 -38.17 -4.06
N ALA A 230 -12.05 -38.40 -3.18
CA ALA A 230 -11.01 -37.42 -2.87
C ALA A 230 -10.12 -37.11 -4.09
N VAL A 231 -9.78 -38.11 -4.92
CA VAL A 231 -9.05 -37.93 -6.17
C VAL A 231 -9.84 -37.06 -7.15
N VAL A 232 -11.17 -37.18 -7.22
CA VAL A 232 -12.01 -36.27 -8.01
C VAL A 232 -11.83 -34.83 -7.56
N GLN A 233 -11.88 -34.55 -6.24
CA GLN A 233 -11.68 -33.22 -5.70
C GLN A 233 -10.28 -32.70 -5.98
N GLU A 234 -9.25 -33.52 -5.83
CA GLU A 234 -7.86 -33.19 -6.14
C GLU A 234 -7.68 -32.79 -7.61
N THR A 235 -8.27 -33.53 -8.55
CA THR A 235 -8.19 -33.21 -9.99
C THR A 235 -9.03 -32.01 -10.39
N GLN A 236 -10.05 -31.61 -9.62
CA GLN A 236 -10.84 -30.42 -9.88
C GLN A 236 -10.07 -29.14 -9.57
N ILE A 237 -9.14 -29.14 -8.60
CA ILE A 237 -8.36 -27.95 -8.21
C ILE A 237 -7.55 -27.40 -9.39
N PRO A 238 -6.70 -28.20 -10.08
CA PRO A 238 -5.98 -27.72 -11.26
C PRO A 238 -6.91 -27.23 -12.38
N LEU A 239 -8.08 -27.85 -12.56
CA LEU A 239 -9.07 -27.38 -13.54
C LEU A 239 -9.62 -25.99 -13.18
N GLN A 240 -9.88 -25.70 -11.91
CA GLN A 240 -10.29 -24.38 -11.46
C GLN A 240 -9.15 -23.36 -11.62
N ASP A 241 -7.92 -23.78 -11.31
CA ASP A 241 -6.71 -22.97 -11.41
C ASP A 241 -6.28 -22.65 -12.87
N THR A 242 -6.93 -23.27 -13.88
CA THR A 242 -6.76 -22.86 -15.29
C THR A 242 -7.27 -21.45 -15.55
N ALA A 243 -8.17 -20.93 -14.72
CA ALA A 243 -8.70 -19.58 -14.82
C ALA A 243 -7.93 -18.63 -13.89
N LEU A 244 -7.11 -17.76 -14.45
CA LEU A 244 -6.40 -16.72 -13.72
C LEU A 244 -7.39 -15.59 -13.38
N ARG A 245 -7.65 -15.37 -12.09
CA ARG A 245 -8.64 -14.41 -11.60
C ARG A 245 -7.99 -13.26 -10.85
N SER A 246 -8.59 -12.06 -10.98
CA SER A 246 -8.21 -10.90 -10.17
C SER A 246 -8.73 -11.07 -8.73
N PRO A 247 -7.89 -10.89 -7.70
CA PRO A 247 -8.31 -10.93 -6.30
C PRO A 247 -8.84 -9.58 -5.79
N LEU A 248 -8.78 -8.52 -6.62
CA LEU A 248 -9.17 -7.16 -6.23
C LEU A 248 -9.87 -6.43 -7.39
N ASN A 249 -10.56 -5.34 -7.03
CA ASN A 249 -11.01 -4.35 -8.00
C ASN A 249 -9.87 -3.38 -8.29
N GLY A 250 -9.62 -3.07 -9.56
CA GLY A 250 -8.54 -2.17 -9.93
C GLY A 250 -8.35 -2.05 -11.43
N ILE A 251 -7.12 -1.79 -11.83
CA ILE A 251 -6.73 -1.69 -13.23
C ILE A 251 -5.57 -2.64 -13.53
N VAL A 252 -5.46 -3.08 -14.78
CA VAL A 252 -4.29 -3.83 -15.26
C VAL A 252 -3.13 -2.86 -15.45
N LEU A 253 -2.07 -3.01 -14.65
CA LEU A 253 -0.83 -2.24 -14.82
C LEU A 253 0.07 -2.84 -15.90
N LYS A 254 0.11 -4.17 -15.97
CA LYS A 254 0.97 -4.88 -16.92
C LYS A 254 0.31 -6.18 -17.37
N LYS A 255 0.39 -6.45 -18.66
CA LYS A 255 0.01 -7.71 -19.29
C LYS A 255 1.26 -8.39 -19.83
N SER A 256 1.57 -9.59 -19.33
CA SER A 256 2.79 -10.33 -19.69
C SER A 256 2.51 -11.54 -20.59
N VAL A 257 1.25 -11.80 -20.93
CA VAL A 257 0.84 -12.99 -21.73
C VAL A 257 -0.16 -12.62 -22.80
N GLU A 258 -0.12 -13.36 -23.90
CA GLU A 258 -1.04 -13.25 -25.02
C GLU A 258 -1.73 -14.60 -25.29
N LYS A 259 -2.82 -14.57 -26.04
CA LYS A 259 -3.49 -15.79 -26.51
C LYS A 259 -2.51 -16.64 -27.31
N GLY A 260 -2.41 -17.93 -26.98
CA GLY A 260 -1.46 -18.86 -27.58
C GLY A 260 -0.10 -18.94 -26.86
N THR A 261 0.16 -18.10 -25.86
CA THR A 261 1.38 -18.20 -25.04
C THR A 261 1.39 -19.50 -24.24
N LEU A 262 2.50 -20.21 -24.25
CA LEU A 262 2.74 -21.35 -23.36
C LEU A 262 3.19 -20.82 -21.99
N VAL A 263 2.46 -21.18 -20.93
CA VAL A 263 2.77 -20.80 -19.55
C VAL A 263 3.06 -22.02 -18.70
N SER A 264 3.87 -21.82 -17.66
CA SER A 264 4.19 -22.80 -16.63
C SER A 264 3.74 -22.29 -15.25
N PRO A 265 3.60 -23.16 -14.24
CA PRO A 265 3.35 -22.72 -12.88
C PRO A 265 4.39 -21.66 -12.44
N GLY A 266 3.92 -20.53 -11.88
CA GLY A 266 4.75 -19.39 -11.49
C GLY A 266 4.96 -18.34 -12.60
N THR A 267 4.54 -18.57 -13.86
CA THR A 267 4.60 -17.54 -14.90
C THR A 267 3.63 -16.41 -14.57
N THR A 268 4.14 -15.17 -14.42
CA THR A 268 3.31 -13.98 -14.21
C THR A 268 2.52 -13.67 -15.48
N GLY A 269 1.20 -13.62 -15.37
CA GLY A 269 0.30 -13.26 -16.47
C GLY A 269 -0.06 -11.78 -16.48
N PHE A 270 -0.45 -11.24 -15.32
CA PHE A 270 -0.91 -9.88 -15.17
C PHE A 270 -0.40 -9.28 -13.85
N THR A 271 -0.20 -7.95 -13.87
CA THR A 271 -0.06 -7.15 -12.65
C THR A 271 -1.29 -6.27 -12.54
N VAL A 272 -2.04 -6.41 -11.46
CA VAL A 272 -3.27 -5.65 -11.20
C VAL A 272 -3.06 -4.78 -9.96
N ALA A 273 -3.57 -3.55 -10.01
CA ALA A 273 -3.45 -2.62 -8.88
C ALA A 273 -4.76 -1.91 -8.56
N ASP A 274 -4.99 -1.72 -7.27
CA ASP A 274 -6.03 -0.83 -6.77
C ASP A 274 -5.48 0.60 -6.74
N THR A 275 -6.06 1.46 -7.57
CA THR A 275 -5.71 2.88 -7.69
C THR A 275 -6.85 3.81 -7.23
N SER A 276 -7.87 3.28 -6.54
CA SER A 276 -8.96 4.08 -5.93
C SER A 276 -8.44 5.05 -4.87
N SER A 277 -7.33 4.73 -4.27
CA SER A 277 -6.44 5.62 -3.53
C SER A 277 -5.00 5.28 -3.90
N VAL A 278 -4.12 6.24 -3.80
CA VAL A 278 -2.69 6.07 -4.10
C VAL A 278 -1.86 6.47 -2.88
N LYS A 279 -0.63 6.02 -2.86
CA LYS A 279 0.34 6.38 -1.83
C LYS A 279 1.45 7.19 -2.46
N ALA A 280 1.77 8.34 -1.87
CA ALA A 280 2.98 9.08 -2.16
C ALA A 280 4.06 8.69 -1.15
N VAL A 281 5.20 8.21 -1.64
CA VAL A 281 6.33 7.76 -0.80
C VAL A 281 7.50 8.68 -1.00
N PHE A 282 8.04 9.21 0.09
CA PHE A 282 9.19 10.12 0.07
C PHE A 282 10.10 9.89 1.27
N GLY A 283 11.37 10.23 1.09
CA GLY A 283 12.39 10.12 2.14
C GLY A 283 12.52 11.42 2.92
N VAL A 284 12.56 11.33 4.24
CA VAL A 284 12.73 12.43 5.18
C VAL A 284 14.00 12.22 6.00
N ALA A 285 14.81 13.27 6.17
CA ALA A 285 15.98 13.22 7.03
C ALA A 285 15.60 12.99 8.50
N ASP A 286 16.52 12.43 9.29
CA ASP A 286 16.33 12.16 10.73
C ASP A 286 15.96 13.43 11.52
N THR A 287 16.51 14.57 11.15
CA THR A 287 16.23 15.88 11.77
C THR A 287 14.78 16.33 11.61
N ALA A 288 14.10 15.91 10.55
CA ALA A 288 12.74 16.33 10.20
C ALA A 288 11.68 15.24 10.43
N VAL A 289 12.07 13.98 10.68
CA VAL A 289 11.11 12.87 10.86
C VAL A 289 10.19 13.07 12.07
N HIS A 290 10.65 13.77 13.10
CA HIS A 290 9.84 14.07 14.29
C HIS A 290 8.64 15.00 14.01
N GLU A 291 8.68 15.74 12.90
CA GLU A 291 7.57 16.59 12.46
C GLU A 291 6.49 15.80 11.73
N MET A 292 6.81 14.56 11.29
CA MET A 292 5.91 13.68 10.55
C MET A 292 4.97 12.95 11.48
N LYS A 293 3.86 13.58 11.85
CA LYS A 293 2.86 12.97 12.73
C LYS A 293 1.87 12.14 11.91
N LEU A 294 1.61 10.90 12.34
CA LEU A 294 0.56 10.06 11.77
C LEU A 294 -0.79 10.80 11.83
N GLY A 295 -1.55 10.72 10.74
CA GLY A 295 -2.85 11.38 10.62
C GLY A 295 -2.79 12.84 10.18
N SER A 296 -1.60 13.46 10.07
CA SER A 296 -1.48 14.83 9.54
C SER A 296 -1.84 14.87 8.06
N THR A 297 -2.59 15.91 7.68
CA THR A 297 -2.96 16.18 6.29
C THR A 297 -1.87 17.02 5.63
N LEU A 298 -1.47 16.62 4.45
CA LEU A 298 -0.49 17.34 3.61
C LEU A 298 -1.13 17.74 2.29
N SER A 299 -0.75 18.92 1.79
CA SER A 299 -1.04 19.35 0.44
C SER A 299 -0.09 18.68 -0.54
N VAL A 300 -0.66 18.12 -1.60
CA VAL A 300 0.05 17.38 -2.65
C VAL A 300 -0.23 18.07 -3.98
N GLU A 301 0.81 18.50 -4.63
CA GLU A 301 0.77 19.18 -5.93
C GLU A 301 1.50 18.32 -6.97
N THR A 302 1.06 18.34 -8.23
CA THR A 302 1.75 17.67 -9.33
C THR A 302 1.99 18.67 -10.45
N GLU A 303 3.16 18.57 -11.09
CA GLU A 303 3.49 19.42 -12.24
C GLU A 303 2.64 19.11 -13.47
N THR A 304 2.07 17.90 -13.54
CA THR A 304 1.22 17.49 -14.67
C THR A 304 -0.17 18.13 -14.64
N MET A 305 -0.62 18.64 -13.48
CA MET A 305 -1.91 19.30 -13.29
C MET A 305 -1.71 20.57 -12.45
N PRO A 306 -1.16 21.65 -13.06
CA PRO A 306 -0.90 22.89 -12.34
C PRO A 306 -2.20 23.52 -11.84
N GLY A 307 -2.24 23.82 -10.54
CA GLY A 307 -3.41 24.44 -9.88
C GLY A 307 -4.39 23.45 -9.28
N GLU A 308 -4.23 22.15 -9.47
CA GLU A 308 -4.97 21.12 -8.73
C GLU A 308 -4.20 20.74 -7.47
N GLU A 309 -4.86 20.84 -6.33
CA GLU A 309 -4.33 20.48 -5.02
C GLU A 309 -5.05 19.24 -4.48
N PHE A 310 -4.28 18.18 -4.27
CA PHE A 310 -4.78 16.97 -3.65
C PHE A 310 -4.46 16.99 -2.15
N ARG A 311 -5.34 16.42 -1.35
CA ARG A 311 -5.11 16.27 0.10
C ARG A 311 -4.76 14.83 0.40
N GLY A 312 -3.58 14.63 0.99
CA GLY A 312 -3.11 13.34 1.47
C GLY A 312 -2.96 13.32 2.98
N GLN A 313 -3.07 12.14 3.57
CA GLN A 313 -2.89 11.93 5.00
C GLN A 313 -1.68 11.03 5.24
N ILE A 314 -0.80 11.39 6.18
CA ILE A 314 0.32 10.54 6.60
C ILE A 314 -0.25 9.28 7.25
N THR A 315 -0.06 8.15 6.60
CA THR A 315 -0.56 6.84 7.08
C THR A 315 0.54 5.96 7.65
N SER A 316 1.79 6.20 7.28
CA SER A 316 2.92 5.44 7.82
C SER A 316 4.20 6.28 7.83
N VAL A 317 4.97 6.13 8.91
CA VAL A 317 6.35 6.58 9.02
C VAL A 317 7.19 5.35 9.33
N PHE A 318 8.09 4.98 8.45
CA PHE A 318 8.89 3.76 8.61
C PHE A 318 9.85 3.92 9.77
N PRO A 319 9.97 2.91 10.66
CA PRO A 319 10.80 3.02 11.87
C PRO A 319 12.30 2.93 11.59
N GLY A 320 12.70 2.46 10.42
CA GLY A 320 14.09 2.32 9.99
C GLY A 320 14.41 3.23 8.81
N ALA A 321 15.57 3.86 8.85
CA ALA A 321 16.10 4.59 7.71
C ALA A 321 16.56 3.62 6.62
N ASP A 322 16.36 3.98 5.37
CA ASP A 322 16.92 3.27 4.22
C ASP A 322 18.46 3.35 4.26
N PRO A 323 19.18 2.22 4.18
CA PRO A 323 20.65 2.21 4.32
C PRO A 323 21.38 2.99 3.23
N GLN A 324 20.80 3.13 2.05
CA GLN A 324 21.41 3.81 0.90
C GLN A 324 21.20 5.32 0.96
N SER A 325 19.95 5.74 1.17
CA SER A 325 19.56 7.16 1.21
C SER A 325 19.73 7.81 2.58
N ARG A 326 19.82 7.03 3.66
CA ARG A 326 19.81 7.46 5.08
C ARG A 326 18.57 8.30 5.42
N ALA A 327 17.48 8.06 4.71
CA ALA A 327 16.21 8.75 4.89
C ALA A 327 15.16 7.80 5.46
N PHE A 328 14.25 8.34 6.26
CA PHE A 328 13.08 7.62 6.74
C PHE A 328 11.97 7.74 5.70
N ASN A 329 11.45 6.62 5.23
CA ASN A 329 10.34 6.63 4.29
C ASN A 329 9.04 6.99 5.00
N VAL A 330 8.31 7.94 4.41
CA VAL A 330 6.98 8.37 4.85
C VAL A 330 5.99 8.08 3.74
N GLU A 331 4.88 7.43 4.10
CA GLU A 331 3.76 7.18 3.20
C GLU A 331 2.61 8.13 3.48
N VAL A 332 2.14 8.76 2.44
CA VAL A 332 0.95 9.62 2.44
C VAL A 332 -0.10 8.99 1.55
N THR A 333 -1.24 8.63 2.11
CA THR A 333 -2.37 8.10 1.34
C THR A 333 -3.23 9.24 0.81
N ILE A 334 -3.51 9.22 -0.49
CA ILE A 334 -4.25 10.24 -1.22
C ILE A 334 -5.46 9.56 -1.85
N PRO A 335 -6.70 9.96 -1.53
CA PRO A 335 -7.91 9.51 -2.23
C PRO A 335 -7.83 9.87 -3.73
N ASN A 336 -8.20 8.95 -4.60
CA ASN A 336 -8.10 9.11 -6.05
C ASN A 336 -9.38 8.63 -6.76
N PRO A 337 -10.55 9.22 -6.45
CA PRO A 337 -11.84 8.77 -6.98
C PRO A 337 -11.94 8.91 -8.51
N ASP A 338 -11.29 9.91 -9.08
CA ASP A 338 -11.32 10.20 -10.51
C ASP A 338 -10.15 9.56 -11.28
N TYR A 339 -9.32 8.76 -10.60
CA TYR A 339 -8.16 8.06 -11.18
C TYR A 339 -7.16 8.99 -11.89
N GLN A 340 -7.10 10.25 -11.48
CA GLN A 340 -6.19 11.27 -12.06
C GLN A 340 -4.74 11.00 -11.69
N LEU A 341 -4.48 10.60 -10.44
CA LEU A 341 -3.14 10.22 -9.97
C LEU A 341 -2.82 8.79 -10.41
N ARG A 342 -1.80 8.64 -11.23
CA ARG A 342 -1.37 7.36 -11.78
C ARG A 342 -0.08 6.88 -11.10
N PRO A 343 0.06 5.57 -10.83
CA PRO A 343 1.34 5.01 -10.38
C PRO A 343 2.50 5.40 -11.30
N GLY A 344 3.63 5.78 -10.70
CA GLY A 344 4.81 6.28 -11.41
C GLY A 344 4.87 7.81 -11.59
N MET A 345 3.80 8.55 -11.30
CA MET A 345 3.86 10.02 -11.27
C MET A 345 4.71 10.50 -10.10
N ILE A 346 5.34 11.67 -10.29
CA ILE A 346 6.06 12.39 -9.24
C ILE A 346 5.20 13.56 -8.78
N VAL A 347 5.07 13.69 -7.46
CA VAL A 347 4.32 14.77 -6.81
C VAL A 347 5.18 15.50 -5.81
N SER A 348 4.84 16.76 -5.56
CA SER A 348 5.46 17.60 -4.52
C SER A 348 4.53 17.66 -3.30
N LEU A 349 5.06 17.35 -2.12
CA LEU A 349 4.36 17.50 -0.86
C LEU A 349 4.94 18.69 -0.10
N LYS A 350 4.05 19.52 0.45
CA LYS A 350 4.44 20.59 1.37
C LYS A 350 4.25 20.11 2.80
N VAL A 351 5.35 20.02 3.53
CA VAL A 351 5.37 19.70 4.96
C VAL A 351 5.75 20.95 5.75
N GLY A 352 4.94 21.33 6.71
CA GLY A 352 5.15 22.49 7.55
C GLY A 352 3.79 23.11 7.94
N THR A 353 3.82 23.99 8.94
CA THR A 353 2.60 24.68 9.39
C THR A 353 2.11 25.64 8.31
N GLU A 354 0.83 25.52 7.93
CA GLU A 354 0.10 26.50 7.10
C GLU A 354 0.00 27.89 7.78
N GLN A 355 0.48 28.01 9.02
CA GLN A 355 0.54 29.32 9.64
C GLN A 355 1.64 30.11 8.96
N PRO A 356 1.29 31.19 8.23
CA PRO A 356 2.29 32.10 7.72
C PRO A 356 3.09 32.58 8.91
N GLY A 357 4.40 32.35 8.90
CA GLY A 357 5.30 32.95 9.89
C GLY A 357 5.05 34.45 9.97
N PRO A 358 5.44 35.12 11.05
CA PRO A 358 5.25 36.57 11.17
C PRO A 358 5.80 37.22 9.91
N ALA A 359 4.96 38.08 9.29
CA ALA A 359 5.34 38.79 8.09
C ALA A 359 6.65 39.56 8.36
N GLN A 360 7.70 39.18 7.63
CA GLN A 360 9.02 39.78 7.76
C GLN A 360 9.27 40.75 6.60
N GLN A 361 9.93 41.89 6.89
CA GLN A 361 10.37 42.81 5.88
C GLN A 361 11.45 42.15 5.05
N VAL A 362 11.28 42.09 3.73
CA VAL A 362 12.26 41.47 2.83
C VAL A 362 12.80 42.51 1.87
N VAL A 363 14.09 42.37 1.54
CA VAL A 363 14.75 43.13 0.52
C VAL A 363 15.47 42.21 -0.48
N PRO A 364 15.62 42.59 -1.74
CA PRO A 364 16.44 41.83 -2.68
C PRO A 364 17.90 41.72 -2.19
N LEU A 365 18.48 40.52 -2.35
CA LEU A 365 19.84 40.23 -1.86
C LEU A 365 20.89 41.18 -2.44
N ASN A 366 20.71 41.70 -3.65
CA ASN A 366 21.59 42.65 -4.31
C ASN A 366 21.52 44.07 -3.74
N ALA A 367 20.55 44.38 -2.87
CA ALA A 367 20.50 45.69 -2.16
C ALA A 367 21.37 45.68 -0.90
N VAL A 368 21.81 44.51 -0.42
CA VAL A 368 22.56 44.35 0.83
C VAL A 368 24.05 44.42 0.56
N MET A 369 24.75 45.24 1.32
CA MET A 369 26.20 45.41 1.25
C MET A 369 26.84 45.12 2.60
N LYS A 370 28.06 44.62 2.60
CA LYS A 370 28.84 44.42 3.84
C LYS A 370 29.34 45.80 4.33
N ALA A 371 29.21 46.04 5.63
CA ALA A 371 29.67 47.30 6.23
C ALA A 371 31.16 47.51 5.99
N LYS A 372 31.53 48.72 5.54
CA LYS A 372 32.95 49.15 5.35
C LYS A 372 33.53 49.52 6.71
N GLY A 373 34.71 49.03 7.08
CA GLY A 373 35.46 49.48 8.24
C GLY A 373 35.58 48.46 9.39
N GLY A 374 35.46 47.14 9.13
CA GLY A 374 35.77 46.12 10.14
C GLY A 374 34.68 45.85 11.19
N ALA A 375 33.52 46.49 11.06
CA ALA A 375 32.34 46.14 11.87
C ALA A 375 31.65 44.95 11.22
N ASP A 376 31.41 43.88 11.99
CA ASP A 376 30.54 42.76 11.57
C ASP A 376 29.10 43.28 11.43
N GLY A 377 28.66 43.50 10.18
CA GLY A 377 27.31 43.98 9.92
C GLY A 377 27.03 44.18 8.43
N TYR A 378 25.75 44.36 8.16
CA TYR A 378 25.25 44.62 6.81
C TYR A 378 24.62 45.99 6.73
N THR A 379 24.71 46.64 5.57
CA THR A 379 24.15 47.96 5.31
C THR A 379 23.36 47.96 4.02
N VAL A 380 22.38 48.85 3.96
CA VAL A 380 21.63 49.15 2.72
C VAL A 380 21.55 50.64 2.50
N PHE A 381 21.45 51.09 1.26
CA PHE A 381 21.10 52.48 0.95
C PHE A 381 19.60 52.62 0.81
N VAL A 382 19.00 53.52 1.59
CA VAL A 382 17.59 53.88 1.52
C VAL A 382 17.48 55.24 0.84
N VAL A 383 16.58 55.37 -0.12
CA VAL A 383 16.30 56.67 -0.74
C VAL A 383 15.27 57.41 0.08
N THR A 384 15.63 58.63 0.53
CA THR A 384 14.75 59.52 1.28
C THR A 384 14.56 60.81 0.53
N ASP A 385 13.33 61.36 0.53
CA ASP A 385 13.07 62.67 -0.05
C ASP A 385 13.31 63.74 1.01
N GLN A 386 14.23 64.67 0.72
CA GLN A 386 14.50 65.81 1.55
C GLN A 386 14.31 67.11 0.73
N GLY A 387 13.11 67.70 0.84
CA GLY A 387 12.80 68.95 0.17
C GLY A 387 12.77 68.88 -1.35
N GLY A 388 12.26 67.78 -1.92
CA GLY A 388 12.17 67.53 -3.37
C GLY A 388 13.44 66.93 -3.99
N ARG A 389 14.44 66.58 -3.17
CA ARG A 389 15.68 65.92 -3.61
C ARG A 389 15.75 64.53 -3.04
N GLN A 390 15.98 63.56 -3.91
CA GLN A 390 16.18 62.16 -3.52
C GLN A 390 17.61 61.95 -3.04
N ILE A 391 17.78 61.58 -1.77
CA ILE A 391 19.08 61.41 -1.13
C ILE A 391 19.26 59.99 -0.67
N ALA A 392 20.40 59.39 -0.96
CA ALA A 392 20.74 58.05 -0.48
C ALA A 392 21.29 58.12 0.95
N GLN A 393 20.63 57.42 1.86
CA GLN A 393 21.02 57.30 3.26
C GLN A 393 21.48 55.88 3.57
N LEU A 394 22.70 55.72 4.06
CA LEU A 394 23.23 54.45 4.50
C LEU A 394 22.62 54.06 5.86
N ARG A 395 21.98 52.89 5.92
CA ARG A 395 21.42 52.34 7.16
C ARG A 395 22.02 50.97 7.46
N SER A 396 22.38 50.76 8.71
CA SER A 396 22.75 49.44 9.20
C SER A 396 21.51 48.58 9.36
N VAL A 397 21.60 47.32 8.94
CA VAL A 397 20.49 46.36 9.00
C VAL A 397 20.95 45.05 9.62
N LYS A 398 20.06 44.40 10.36
CA LYS A 398 20.24 43.00 10.80
C LYS A 398 19.47 42.08 9.85
N LEU A 399 20.19 41.12 9.30
CA LEU A 399 19.62 40.16 8.37
C LEU A 399 19.02 38.98 9.15
N GLY A 400 17.92 38.45 8.64
CA GLY A 400 17.26 37.22 9.08
C GLY A 400 17.42 36.11 8.07
N ALA A 401 16.37 35.28 7.90
CA ALA A 401 16.35 34.17 6.96
C ALA A 401 16.40 34.65 5.49
N SER A 402 17.02 33.86 4.63
CA SER A 402 17.06 34.10 3.18
C SER A 402 15.93 33.35 2.50
N PHE A 403 15.23 33.99 1.55
CA PHE A 403 14.11 33.46 0.78
C PHE A 403 14.39 33.60 -0.72
N GLY A 404 15.04 32.60 -1.29
CA GLY A 404 15.44 32.64 -2.71
C GLY A 404 16.35 33.83 -3.02
N ASN A 405 15.83 34.82 -3.77
CA ASN A 405 16.59 36.04 -4.15
C ASN A 405 16.34 37.24 -3.20
N THR A 406 15.64 37.02 -2.07
CA THR A 406 15.37 38.04 -1.07
C THR A 406 15.87 37.61 0.30
N VAL A 407 16.15 38.56 1.18
CA VAL A 407 16.58 38.31 2.56
C VAL A 407 15.71 39.11 3.51
N ALA A 408 15.30 38.46 4.62
CA ALA A 408 14.57 39.14 5.69
C ALA A 408 15.48 40.16 6.38
N VAL A 409 14.90 41.31 6.75
CA VAL A 409 15.52 42.31 7.58
C VAL A 409 14.74 42.44 8.88
N THR A 410 15.40 42.10 9.99
CA THR A 410 14.79 42.11 11.32
C THR A 410 14.83 43.50 11.98
N GLU A 411 15.84 44.27 11.69
CA GLU A 411 16.02 45.63 12.24
C GLU A 411 16.63 46.58 11.19
N GLY A 412 16.26 47.84 11.18
CA GLY A 412 16.88 48.93 10.42
C GLY A 412 16.06 49.47 9.24
N LEU A 413 15.00 48.82 8.80
CA LEU A 413 14.11 49.26 7.74
C LEU A 413 12.65 49.38 8.20
N LYS A 414 11.86 50.11 7.43
CA LYS A 414 10.40 50.20 7.58
C LYS A 414 9.73 49.75 6.28
N GLN A 415 8.50 49.24 6.43
CA GLN A 415 7.67 48.89 5.26
C GLN A 415 7.51 50.13 4.34
N GLY A 416 7.74 49.95 3.04
CA GLY A 416 7.64 51.02 2.06
C GLY A 416 8.94 51.80 1.83
N ASP A 417 10.00 51.60 2.65
CA ASP A 417 11.32 52.17 2.36
C ASP A 417 11.80 51.72 0.98
N GLN A 418 12.38 52.62 0.21
CA GLN A 418 12.96 52.31 -1.11
C GLN A 418 14.44 52.02 -0.96
N VAL A 419 14.86 50.77 -1.18
CA VAL A 419 16.26 50.35 -1.08
C VAL A 419 16.91 50.31 -2.47
N ILE A 420 18.16 50.77 -2.57
CA ILE A 420 18.91 50.78 -3.82
C ILE A 420 19.36 49.34 -4.14
N THR A 421 18.95 48.81 -5.29
CA THR A 421 19.28 47.47 -5.76
C THR A 421 20.42 47.46 -6.82
N THR A 422 20.54 48.57 -7.55
CA THR A 422 21.60 48.73 -8.57
C THR A 422 22.20 50.16 -8.47
N GLY A 423 23.53 50.27 -8.58
CA GLY A 423 24.23 51.54 -8.45
C GLY A 423 24.71 51.85 -7.02
N GLY A 424 24.37 51.03 -6.01
CA GLY A 424 24.73 51.25 -4.60
C GLY A 424 26.25 51.37 -4.34
N THR A 425 27.10 50.76 -5.17
CA THR A 425 28.57 50.84 -5.06
C THR A 425 29.12 52.18 -5.49
N MET A 426 28.38 52.99 -6.28
CA MET A 426 28.73 54.31 -6.77
C MET A 426 28.22 55.45 -5.88
N VAL A 427 27.40 55.12 -4.90
CA VAL A 427 26.72 56.08 -4.05
C VAL A 427 27.40 56.14 -2.68
N GLN A 428 27.54 57.35 -2.13
CA GLN A 428 28.00 57.61 -0.78
C GLN A 428 26.83 58.12 0.07
N ASN A 429 26.96 57.97 1.38
CA ASN A 429 25.95 58.49 2.30
C ASN A 429 25.76 60.00 2.12
N GLY A 430 24.55 60.47 1.81
CA GLY A 430 24.20 61.84 1.55
C GLY A 430 24.26 62.26 0.07
N ASP A 431 24.67 61.39 -0.86
CA ASP A 431 24.68 61.71 -2.28
C ASP A 431 23.24 61.82 -2.82
N GLN A 432 23.08 62.79 -3.76
CA GLN A 432 21.81 62.93 -4.50
C GLN A 432 21.72 61.84 -5.56
N VAL A 433 20.56 61.13 -5.58
CA VAL A 433 20.30 60.03 -6.51
C VAL A 433 19.12 60.34 -7.41
N LYS A 434 19.10 59.74 -8.58
CA LYS A 434 17.96 59.76 -9.52
C LYS A 434 17.48 58.33 -9.74
N ILE A 435 16.24 58.06 -9.34
CA ILE A 435 15.63 56.75 -9.59
C ILE A 435 15.40 56.59 -11.09
N VAL A 436 15.96 55.54 -11.66
CA VAL A 436 15.75 55.12 -13.05
C VAL A 436 14.95 53.81 -13.08
N PRO A 437 14.05 53.64 -14.06
CA PRO A 437 13.19 52.47 -14.16
C PRO A 437 13.95 51.15 -14.37
#